data_3a2537c02dc035fe1a6cd1cc75af0002
#
_entry.id   3a2537c02dc035fe1a6cd1cc75af0002
#
_cell.length_a   1.000
_cell.length_b   1.000
_cell.length_c   1.000
_cell.angle_alpha   90.00
_cell.angle_beta   90.00
_cell.angle_gamma   90.00
#
_symmetry.space_group_name_H-M   'P 1'
#
loop_
_entity.id
_entity.type
_entity.pdbx_description
1 polymer ?
#
loop_
_entity_poly.entity_id
_entity_poly.type
_entity_poly.pdbx_seq_one_letter_code
_entity_poly.pdbx_strand_id
1 'polypeptide(L)'
;MSKRKKQRGIRRNPPPSPPSPRRARWIAGGAAALLLVAAVAAVIGRSATTSTPAAVASGGEVGVERLVGRWVRPDGGYVLEIRNMQVDGRMEAAYLNPRSIKVSRAEWKRDGGAVRLFVELRDSNYPGSTYSLRYLADQDRLVGAYFQAVQGQTFDVEFVRKK
;
A
#
# COMPACT_ATOMS: atom_id res chain seq x y z
N MET A 1 61.64 -8.63 13.86
CA MET A 1 60.60 -7.67 14.35
C MET A 1 59.41 -7.73 13.43
N SER A 2 58.35 -8.47 13.77
CA SER A 2 57.17 -8.72 12.95
C SER A 2 56.01 -7.85 13.43
N LYS A 3 55.57 -6.88 12.61
CA LYS A 3 54.46 -5.99 12.92
C LYS A 3 53.12 -6.68 12.60
N ARG A 4 52.40 -7.14 13.63
CA ARG A 4 51.01 -7.63 13.52
C ARG A 4 50.07 -6.43 13.17
N LYS A 5 49.51 -6.42 11.97
CA LYS A 5 48.43 -5.54 11.58
C LYS A 5 47.13 -5.97 12.28
N LYS A 6 46.62 -5.11 13.17
CA LYS A 6 45.37 -5.28 13.89
C LYS A 6 44.22 -4.99 12.94
N GLN A 7 43.54 -6.02 12.39
CA GLN A 7 42.30 -5.86 11.63
C GLN A 7 41.19 -5.35 12.56
N ARG A 8 40.79 -4.11 12.36
CA ARG A 8 39.56 -3.56 12.97
C ARG A 8 38.36 -4.21 12.29
N GLY A 9 37.69 -5.14 12.99
CA GLY A 9 36.43 -5.73 12.57
C GLY A 9 35.36 -4.64 12.45
N ILE A 10 34.87 -4.45 11.25
CA ILE A 10 33.70 -3.62 10.97
C ILE A 10 32.50 -4.31 11.63
N ARG A 11 32.02 -3.77 12.75
CA ARG A 11 30.75 -4.21 13.35
C ARG A 11 29.63 -3.87 12.36
N ARG A 12 29.13 -4.88 11.66
CA ARG A 12 27.90 -4.77 10.89
C ARG A 12 26.75 -4.71 11.89
N ASN A 13 26.06 -3.59 11.95
CA ASN A 13 24.82 -3.49 12.70
C ASN A 13 23.83 -4.49 12.08
N PRO A 14 23.19 -5.37 12.88
CA PRO A 14 22.13 -6.23 12.39
C PRO A 14 20.96 -5.35 11.92
N PRO A 15 20.19 -5.80 10.91
CA PRO A 15 18.99 -5.09 10.50
C PRO A 15 18.03 -4.98 11.68
N PRO A 16 17.29 -3.86 11.80
CA PRO A 16 16.33 -3.68 12.89
C PRO A 16 15.28 -4.79 12.85
N SER A 17 15.02 -5.37 14.02
CA SER A 17 14.03 -6.43 14.21
C SER A 17 12.64 -5.94 13.81
N PRO A 18 11.81 -6.76 13.14
CA PRO A 18 10.46 -6.39 12.76
C PRO A 18 9.61 -6.17 14.02
N PRO A 19 8.63 -5.22 13.95
CA PRO A 19 7.67 -5.04 15.03
C PRO A 19 6.84 -6.31 15.23
N SER A 20 6.59 -6.67 16.48
CA SER A 20 5.81 -7.83 16.89
C SER A 20 4.39 -7.79 16.29
N PRO A 21 3.83 -8.91 15.80
CA PRO A 21 2.47 -8.94 15.29
C PRO A 21 1.48 -8.73 16.44
N ARG A 22 0.77 -7.60 16.44
CA ARG A 22 -0.41 -7.41 17.26
C ARG A 22 -1.49 -8.36 16.73
N ARG A 23 -1.77 -9.42 17.47
CA ARG A 23 -2.85 -10.37 17.18
C ARG A 23 -4.20 -9.63 17.15
N ALA A 24 -4.73 -9.40 15.96
CA ALA A 24 -6.12 -9.01 15.78
C ALA A 24 -7.01 -10.18 16.19
N ARG A 25 -7.73 -10.04 17.31
CA ARG A 25 -8.72 -11.02 17.76
C ARG A 25 -9.96 -10.86 16.88
N TRP A 26 -10.18 -11.80 15.97
CA TRP A 26 -11.43 -11.94 15.25
C TRP A 26 -12.48 -12.50 16.21
N ILE A 27 -13.48 -11.69 16.52
CA ILE A 27 -14.67 -12.17 17.25
C ILE A 27 -15.60 -12.73 16.20
N ALA A 28 -15.72 -14.03 16.19
CA ALA A 28 -16.75 -14.75 15.45
C ALA A 28 -18.05 -14.64 16.25
N GLY A 29 -19.05 -13.95 15.72
CA GLY A 29 -20.42 -13.94 16.22
C GLY A 29 -21.33 -14.54 15.17
N GLY A 30 -21.89 -15.72 15.51
CA GLY A 30 -22.72 -16.53 14.66
C GLY A 30 -24.20 -16.16 14.64
N ALA A 31 -24.80 -16.59 13.58
CA ALA A 31 -26.12 -17.13 13.34
C ALA A 31 -27.36 -16.56 14.04
N ALA A 32 -28.39 -16.22 13.26
CA ALA A 32 -29.66 -16.91 13.28
C ALA A 32 -30.59 -16.39 12.18
N ALA A 33 -31.16 -17.34 11.48
CA ALA A 33 -32.22 -17.24 10.49
C ALA A 33 -33.55 -16.76 11.08
N LEU A 34 -34.38 -16.09 10.27
CA LEU A 34 -35.81 -16.34 10.24
C LEU A 34 -36.44 -15.77 8.97
N LEU A 35 -37.06 -16.70 8.22
CA LEU A 35 -37.96 -16.48 7.08
C LEU A 35 -39.28 -15.87 7.57
N LEU A 36 -39.80 -14.90 6.85
CA LEU A 36 -41.22 -14.63 6.76
C LEU A 36 -41.61 -14.14 5.36
N VAL A 37 -42.36 -15.01 4.68
CA VAL A 37 -43.09 -14.76 3.44
C VAL A 37 -44.36 -14.00 3.79
N ALA A 38 -44.65 -12.90 3.10
CA ALA A 38 -45.98 -12.39 2.95
C ALA A 38 -46.09 -11.64 1.62
N ALA A 39 -46.82 -12.22 0.70
CA ALA A 39 -47.31 -11.62 -0.52
C ALA A 39 -48.55 -10.77 -0.22
N VAL A 40 -48.68 -9.58 -0.77
CA VAL A 40 -49.96 -8.92 -1.13
C VAL A 40 -49.77 -7.96 -2.27
N ALA A 41 -50.66 -8.11 -3.20
CA ALA A 41 -51.01 -7.53 -4.47
C ALA A 41 -50.89 -6.02 -4.69
N ALA A 42 -50.53 -5.70 -5.91
CA ALA A 42 -50.94 -4.66 -6.86
C ALA A 42 -51.78 -3.48 -6.40
N VAL A 43 -51.21 -2.26 -6.64
CA VAL A 43 -51.99 -1.11 -7.09
C VAL A 43 -51.20 -0.37 -8.16
N ILE A 44 -51.82 -0.29 -9.35
CA ILE A 44 -51.33 0.50 -10.50
C ILE A 44 -51.56 1.98 -10.19
N GLY A 45 -50.48 2.72 -10.04
CA GLY A 45 -50.46 4.15 -9.98
C GLY A 45 -49.36 4.68 -10.88
N ARG A 46 -49.69 5.07 -12.11
CA ARG A 46 -48.79 5.84 -12.98
C ARG A 46 -48.60 7.21 -12.37
N SER A 47 -47.53 7.45 -11.69
CA SER A 47 -46.98 8.77 -11.44
C SER A 47 -45.67 8.86 -12.18
N ALA A 48 -45.68 9.64 -13.27
CA ALA A 48 -44.47 10.04 -13.97
C ALA A 48 -43.68 10.95 -13.02
N THR A 49 -42.87 10.38 -12.16
CA THR A 49 -41.82 11.11 -11.47
C THR A 49 -40.66 11.25 -12.42
N THR A 50 -40.51 12.46 -12.93
CA THR A 50 -39.27 12.95 -13.55
C THR A 50 -38.14 12.62 -12.60
N SER A 51 -37.44 11.53 -12.85
CA SER A 51 -36.20 11.22 -12.16
C SER A 51 -35.20 12.25 -12.60
N THR A 52 -35.06 13.30 -11.81
CA THR A 52 -33.82 14.09 -11.81
C THR A 52 -32.68 13.06 -11.65
N PRO A 53 -31.74 13.00 -12.59
CA PRO A 53 -30.57 12.15 -12.37
C PRO A 53 -29.97 12.63 -11.06
N ALA A 54 -30.05 11.79 -10.02
CA ALA A 54 -29.24 11.97 -8.84
C ALA A 54 -27.82 12.16 -9.37
N ALA A 55 -27.27 13.33 -9.12
CA ALA A 55 -25.87 13.60 -9.35
C ALA A 55 -25.13 12.44 -8.71
N VAL A 56 -24.67 11.49 -9.52
CA VAL A 56 -23.61 10.56 -9.13
C VAL A 56 -22.54 11.48 -8.60
N ALA A 57 -22.40 11.47 -7.27
CA ALA A 57 -21.27 12.11 -6.63
C ALA A 57 -20.06 11.60 -7.41
N SER A 58 -19.55 12.46 -8.26
CA SER A 58 -18.26 12.26 -8.92
C SER A 58 -17.27 12.17 -7.78
N GLY A 59 -17.05 10.96 -7.29
CA GLY A 59 -15.87 10.65 -6.54
C GLY A 59 -14.75 11.04 -7.49
N GLY A 60 -14.27 12.28 -7.34
CA GLY A 60 -13.33 12.90 -8.27
C GLY A 60 -12.23 11.92 -8.51
N GLU A 61 -12.03 11.58 -9.77
CA GLU A 61 -10.97 10.68 -10.18
C GLU A 61 -9.68 11.21 -9.57
N VAL A 62 -9.18 10.52 -8.55
CA VAL A 62 -7.99 10.98 -7.84
C VAL A 62 -6.88 11.05 -8.87
N GLY A 63 -6.45 12.26 -9.20
CA GLY A 63 -5.37 12.48 -10.14
C GLY A 63 -4.14 11.75 -9.62
N VAL A 64 -3.56 10.88 -10.45
CA VAL A 64 -2.37 10.09 -10.06
C VAL A 64 -1.17 10.98 -9.76
N GLU A 65 -1.17 12.21 -10.26
CA GLU A 65 -0.17 13.24 -10.00
C GLU A 65 -0.04 13.56 -8.50
N ARG A 66 -1.13 13.40 -7.74
CA ARG A 66 -1.12 13.56 -6.27
C ARG A 66 -0.23 12.55 -5.57
N LEU A 67 0.10 11.42 -6.21
CA LEU A 67 0.98 10.42 -5.63
C LEU A 67 2.46 10.77 -5.79
N VAL A 68 2.79 11.68 -6.70
CA VAL A 68 4.17 12.16 -6.86
C VAL A 68 4.62 12.86 -5.57
N GLY A 69 5.83 12.51 -5.11
CA GLY A 69 6.40 13.05 -3.89
C GLY A 69 7.06 11.98 -3.02
N ARG A 70 7.37 12.36 -1.78
CA ARG A 70 8.06 11.51 -0.81
C ARG A 70 7.10 10.95 0.22
N TRP A 71 7.21 9.65 0.44
CA TRP A 71 6.39 8.88 1.34
C TRP A 71 7.28 8.18 2.37
N VAL A 72 6.99 8.32 3.65
CA VAL A 72 7.82 7.81 4.76
C VAL A 72 7.03 6.76 5.54
N ARG A 73 7.68 5.64 5.83
CA ARG A 73 7.16 4.65 6.79
C ARG A 73 7.47 5.11 8.21
N PRO A 74 6.45 5.33 9.07
CA PRO A 74 6.67 5.81 10.44
C PRO A 74 7.43 4.80 11.31
N ASP A 75 7.34 3.51 10.99
CA ASP A 75 7.91 2.40 11.76
C ASP A 75 9.43 2.18 11.56
N GLY A 76 10.06 2.85 10.59
CA GLY A 76 11.46 2.61 10.30
C GLY A 76 12.17 3.72 9.53
N GLY A 77 11.48 4.80 9.20
CA GLY A 77 12.06 5.91 8.45
C GLY A 77 12.40 5.59 6.98
N TYR A 78 11.91 4.47 6.46
CA TYR A 78 12.03 4.11 5.05
C TYR A 78 11.32 5.11 4.17
N VAL A 79 11.94 5.48 3.04
CA VAL A 79 11.37 6.47 2.13
C VAL A 79 11.13 5.85 0.77
N LEU A 80 9.90 5.95 0.29
CA LEU A 80 9.51 5.72 -1.11
C LEU A 80 9.31 7.10 -1.76
N GLU A 81 10.07 7.39 -2.80
CA GLU A 81 9.93 8.61 -3.58
C GLU A 81 9.35 8.27 -4.94
N ILE A 82 8.15 8.78 -5.23
CA ILE A 82 7.48 8.65 -6.51
C ILE A 82 7.79 9.92 -7.30
N ARG A 83 8.43 9.78 -8.47
CA ARG A 83 8.91 10.91 -9.29
C ARG A 83 8.03 11.17 -10.49
N ASN A 84 7.53 10.11 -11.10
CA ASN A 84 6.72 10.19 -12.30
C ASN A 84 5.74 9.02 -12.37
N MET A 85 4.54 9.24 -12.91
CA MET A 85 3.51 8.23 -13.14
C MET A 85 3.02 8.35 -14.58
N GLN A 86 3.32 7.34 -15.40
CA GLN A 86 2.99 7.32 -16.82
C GLN A 86 1.60 6.70 -17.05
N VAL A 87 0.92 7.14 -18.09
CA VAL A 87 -0.45 6.68 -18.41
C VAL A 87 -0.53 5.19 -18.75
N ASP A 88 0.60 4.59 -19.14
CA ASP A 88 0.71 3.16 -19.46
C ASP A 88 0.89 2.26 -18.21
N GLY A 89 0.84 2.85 -17.01
CA GLY A 89 0.98 2.13 -15.75
C GLY A 89 2.41 2.02 -15.24
N ARG A 90 3.41 2.51 -15.96
CA ARG A 90 4.79 2.59 -15.45
C ARG A 90 4.92 3.75 -14.47
N MET A 91 5.84 3.59 -13.53
CA MET A 91 6.12 4.58 -12.50
C MET A 91 7.63 4.69 -12.30
N GLU A 92 8.15 5.91 -12.16
CA GLU A 92 9.50 6.15 -11.70
C GLU A 92 9.51 6.31 -10.18
N ALA A 93 10.25 5.44 -9.50
CA ALA A 93 10.36 5.47 -8.06
C ALA A 93 11.79 5.24 -7.58
N ALA A 94 12.11 5.82 -6.42
CA ALA A 94 13.31 5.53 -5.66
C ALA A 94 12.96 5.05 -4.25
N TYR A 95 13.78 4.19 -3.69
CA TYR A 95 13.60 3.69 -2.33
C TYR A 95 14.87 3.88 -1.52
N LEU A 96 14.74 4.38 -0.28
CA LEU A 96 15.86 4.68 0.60
C LEU A 96 15.69 4.01 1.97
N ASN A 97 16.79 3.36 2.46
CA ASN A 97 16.85 2.73 3.78
C ASN A 97 18.29 2.73 4.36
N PRO A 98 18.80 3.74 4.97
CA PRO A 98 18.71 5.16 4.62
C PRO A 98 19.37 5.46 3.27
N ARG A 99 20.23 4.52 2.76
CA ARG A 99 20.85 4.61 1.44
C ARG A 99 19.88 4.20 0.35
N SER A 100 20.17 4.63 -0.86
CA SER A 100 19.39 4.22 -2.03
C SER A 100 19.46 2.71 -2.22
N ILE A 101 18.31 2.10 -2.42
CA ILE A 101 18.12 0.68 -2.77
C ILE A 101 17.60 0.62 -4.20
N LYS A 102 18.16 -0.27 -5.01
CA LYS A 102 17.77 -0.40 -6.41
C LYS A 102 16.30 -0.85 -6.53
N VAL A 103 15.49 -0.01 -7.15
CA VAL A 103 14.14 -0.35 -7.63
C VAL A 103 14.28 -1.00 -8.99
N SER A 104 13.86 -2.26 -9.11
CA SER A 104 13.91 -3.02 -10.37
C SER A 104 12.65 -2.86 -11.20
N ARG A 105 11.51 -2.64 -10.54
CA ARG A 105 10.20 -2.48 -11.16
C ARG A 105 9.35 -1.57 -10.30
N ALA A 106 8.67 -0.61 -10.93
CA ALA A 106 7.70 0.25 -10.27
C ALA A 106 6.53 0.49 -11.22
N GLU A 107 5.32 0.14 -10.79
CA GLU A 107 4.11 0.18 -11.59
C GLU A 107 2.93 0.67 -10.78
N TRP A 108 1.94 1.18 -11.47
CA TRP A 108 0.66 1.55 -10.89
C TRP A 108 -0.51 1.11 -11.77
N LYS A 109 -1.67 0.95 -11.17
CA LYS A 109 -2.92 0.67 -11.89
C LYS A 109 -4.12 1.22 -11.11
N ARG A 110 -5.21 1.47 -11.84
CA ARG A 110 -6.53 1.69 -11.23
C ARG A 110 -7.24 0.35 -11.08
N ASP A 111 -7.86 0.14 -9.93
CA ASP A 111 -8.60 -1.06 -9.62
C ASP A 111 -9.80 -0.66 -8.73
N GLY A 112 -11.03 -0.73 -9.29
CA GLY A 112 -12.25 -0.35 -8.59
C GLY A 112 -12.25 1.09 -8.07
N GLY A 113 -11.69 2.05 -8.83
CA GLY A 113 -11.57 3.46 -8.41
C GLY A 113 -10.40 3.76 -7.49
N ALA A 114 -9.74 2.76 -6.93
CA ALA A 114 -8.52 2.92 -6.13
C ALA A 114 -7.27 2.91 -7.00
N VAL A 115 -6.24 3.66 -6.60
CA VAL A 115 -4.91 3.55 -7.21
C VAL A 115 -4.08 2.54 -6.41
N ARG A 116 -3.55 1.54 -7.11
CA ARG A 116 -2.63 0.53 -6.57
C ARG A 116 -1.23 0.74 -7.13
N LEU A 117 -0.24 0.56 -6.29
CA LEU A 117 1.17 0.66 -6.62
C LEU A 117 1.85 -0.67 -6.36
N PHE A 118 2.78 -1.02 -7.23
CA PHE A 118 3.70 -2.15 -7.06
C PHE A 118 5.13 -1.66 -7.19
N VAL A 119 5.99 -2.03 -6.24
CA VAL A 119 7.42 -1.70 -6.27
C VAL A 119 8.22 -2.94 -5.91
N GLU A 120 9.17 -3.32 -6.77
CA GLU A 120 10.11 -4.42 -6.53
C GLU A 120 11.50 -3.87 -6.28
N LEU A 121 12.14 -4.37 -5.22
CA LEU A 121 13.49 -4.01 -4.81
C LEU A 121 14.46 -5.15 -5.16
N ARG A 122 15.56 -4.82 -5.86
CA ARG A 122 16.64 -5.77 -6.16
C ARG A 122 17.98 -5.16 -5.83
N ASP A 123 18.46 -5.50 -4.64
CA ASP A 123 19.76 -5.09 -4.13
C ASP A 123 20.33 -6.19 -3.24
N SER A 124 21.54 -6.06 -2.73
CA SER A 124 22.26 -7.06 -1.93
C SER A 124 21.47 -7.63 -0.76
N ASN A 125 20.62 -6.81 -0.11
CA ASN A 125 19.75 -7.22 1.01
C ASN A 125 18.26 -7.28 0.62
N TYR A 126 17.94 -7.13 -0.67
CA TYR A 126 16.58 -7.08 -1.21
C TYR A 126 16.48 -7.93 -2.49
N PRO A 127 16.61 -9.27 -2.40
CA PRO A 127 16.62 -10.14 -3.57
C PRO A 127 15.21 -10.39 -4.12
N GLY A 128 14.47 -9.32 -4.47
CA GLY A 128 13.10 -9.39 -4.96
C GLY A 128 12.05 -9.10 -3.89
N SER A 129 12.38 -8.32 -2.88
CA SER A 129 11.39 -7.83 -1.93
C SER A 129 10.42 -6.87 -2.61
N THR A 130 9.12 -6.93 -2.26
CA THR A 130 8.09 -6.17 -2.97
C THR A 130 7.18 -5.40 -2.03
N TYR A 131 6.70 -4.26 -2.51
CA TYR A 131 5.58 -3.52 -1.95
C TYR A 131 4.35 -3.65 -2.86
N SER A 132 3.20 -3.95 -2.26
CA SER A 132 1.88 -3.90 -2.89
C SER A 132 1.03 -2.93 -2.10
N LEU A 133 0.83 -1.73 -2.61
CA LEU A 133 0.23 -0.62 -1.87
C LEU A 133 -1.06 -0.14 -2.53
N ARG A 134 -1.97 0.42 -1.74
CA ARG A 134 -3.17 1.14 -2.17
C ARG A 134 -3.15 2.55 -1.62
N TYR A 135 -3.50 3.52 -2.44
CA TYR A 135 -3.64 4.91 -2.00
C TYR A 135 -5.01 5.14 -1.36
N LEU A 136 -5.00 5.71 -0.17
CA LEU A 136 -6.17 6.18 0.57
C LEU A 136 -6.22 7.71 0.44
N ALA A 137 -7.02 8.20 -0.51
CA ALA A 137 -7.06 9.61 -0.87
C ALA A 137 -7.53 10.51 0.28
N ASP A 138 -8.49 10.03 1.08
CA ASP A 138 -9.07 10.77 2.20
C ASP A 138 -8.07 10.98 3.35
N GLN A 139 -7.09 10.10 3.47
CA GLN A 139 -6.10 10.12 4.54
C GLN A 139 -4.71 10.55 4.04
N ASP A 140 -4.53 10.71 2.72
CA ASP A 140 -3.25 10.92 2.05
C ASP A 140 -2.17 9.93 2.52
N ARG A 141 -2.50 8.61 2.44
CA ARG A 141 -1.66 7.50 2.87
C ARG A 141 -1.55 6.42 1.80
N LEU A 142 -0.41 5.72 1.79
CA LEU A 142 -0.25 4.47 1.07
C LEU A 142 -0.25 3.33 2.09
N VAL A 143 -1.16 2.36 1.93
CA VAL A 143 -1.28 1.21 2.83
C VAL A 143 -1.24 -0.08 2.04
N GLY A 144 -0.70 -1.13 2.63
CA GLY A 144 -0.67 -2.45 1.99
C GLY A 144 0.36 -3.37 2.59
N ALA A 145 0.97 -4.21 1.76
CA ALA A 145 1.87 -5.28 2.18
C ALA A 145 3.29 -5.07 1.68
N TYR A 146 4.25 -5.42 2.51
CA TYR A 146 5.66 -5.58 2.19
C TYR A 146 6.05 -7.04 2.28
N PHE A 147 6.44 -7.65 1.18
CA PHE A 147 7.05 -8.98 1.17
C PHE A 147 8.56 -8.85 1.28
N GLN A 148 9.14 -9.41 2.35
CA GLN A 148 10.57 -9.46 2.58
C GLN A 148 11.14 -10.78 2.04
N ALA A 149 11.78 -10.74 0.89
CA ALA A 149 12.23 -11.92 0.18
C ALA A 149 13.27 -12.76 0.95
N VAL A 150 14.14 -12.14 1.76
CA VAL A 150 15.18 -12.85 2.54
C VAL A 150 14.57 -13.78 3.59
N GLN A 151 13.48 -13.36 4.23
CA GLN A 151 12.81 -14.13 5.30
C GLN A 151 11.55 -14.85 4.80
N GLY A 152 11.11 -14.58 3.56
CA GLY A 152 9.86 -15.12 3.03
C GLY A 152 8.62 -14.66 3.80
N GLN A 153 8.67 -13.49 4.46
CA GLN A 153 7.61 -12.98 5.32
C GLN A 153 6.92 -11.75 4.70
N THR A 154 5.65 -11.60 5.02
CA THR A 154 4.84 -10.45 4.60
C THR A 154 4.40 -9.64 5.81
N PHE A 155 4.52 -8.32 5.72
CA PHE A 155 4.18 -7.38 6.77
C PHE A 155 3.18 -6.34 6.24
N ASP A 156 2.19 -5.99 7.04
CA ASP A 156 1.35 -4.83 6.76
C ASP A 156 2.16 -3.55 6.99
N VAL A 157 2.05 -2.63 6.04
CA VAL A 157 2.84 -1.39 6.03
C VAL A 157 1.99 -0.19 5.67
N GLU A 158 2.43 0.95 6.18
CA GLU A 158 1.84 2.24 5.89
C GLU A 158 2.95 3.24 5.53
N PHE A 159 2.66 4.11 4.58
CA PHE A 159 3.46 5.28 4.28
C PHE A 159 2.60 6.54 4.42
N VAL A 160 3.17 7.55 5.05
CA VAL A 160 2.59 8.90 5.15
C VAL A 160 3.39 9.86 4.29
N ARG A 161 2.73 10.90 3.78
CA ARG A 161 3.40 11.90 2.99
C ARG A 161 4.42 12.67 3.83
N LYS A 162 5.64 12.81 3.32
CA LYS A 162 6.63 13.70 3.91
C LYS A 162 6.32 15.14 3.49
N LYS A 163 5.99 15.95 4.46
CA LYS A 163 5.89 17.41 4.29
C LYS A 163 7.27 18.04 4.10
#